data_6b9b57a2226907a83dc0a1153f76a7bd
#
_entry.id   6b9b57a2226907a83dc0a1153f76a7bd
#
_cell.length_a   1.000
_cell.length_b   1.000
_cell.length_c   1.000
_cell.angle_alpha   90.00
_cell.angle_beta   90.00
_cell.angle_gamma   90.00
#
_symmetry.space_group_name_H-M   'P 1'
#
loop_
_entity.id
_entity.type
_entity.pdbx_description
1 polymer ?
#
loop_
_entity_poly.entity_id
_entity_poly.type
_entity_poly.pdbx_seq_one_letter_code
_entity_poly.pdbx_strand_id
1 'polypeptide(L)'
;YDASILKEFFMSQLEKYPNAELKFCEHIVSIEHDAAAYYITTDKGEYSTGYVLNATYASVNQVHSMAGFDCFNIKYELCEIILCEPSEELKRIGFTVMDGPFFSIMPFGKTGLHSLTTVTRTPHDTCYDRLPVFSCQDGRTCSKTELGNCDICAGKPETSWKYMQSMAHKYMKSEYEFKYHSSR
;
A
#
# COMPACT_ATOMS: atom_id res chain seq x y z
N TYR A 1 -5.43 -11.09 11.84
CA TYR A 1 -6.28 -9.97 12.33
C TYR A 1 -6.94 -9.26 11.14
N ASP A 2 -7.94 -8.45 11.42
CA ASP A 2 -8.64 -7.65 10.42
C ASP A 2 -8.27 -6.17 10.58
N ALA A 3 -7.65 -5.59 9.56
CA ALA A 3 -7.19 -4.20 9.60
C ALA A 3 -8.35 -3.19 9.72
N SER A 4 -9.55 -3.54 9.21
CA SER A 4 -10.73 -2.69 9.31
C SER A 4 -11.18 -2.50 10.76
N ILE A 5 -11.18 -3.57 11.55
CA ILE A 5 -11.50 -3.52 12.98
C ILE A 5 -10.51 -2.64 13.73
N LEU A 6 -9.22 -2.76 13.40
CA LEU A 6 -8.18 -1.93 14.02
C LEU A 6 -8.35 -0.45 13.65
N LYS A 7 -8.66 -0.16 12.38
CA LYS A 7 -8.98 1.19 11.92
C LYS A 7 -10.18 1.76 12.68
N GLU A 8 -11.28 1.04 12.76
CA GLU A 8 -12.48 1.47 13.48
C GLU A 8 -12.19 1.74 14.96
N PHE A 9 -11.40 0.87 15.59
CA PHE A 9 -10.95 1.07 16.97
C PHE A 9 -10.19 2.39 17.13
N PHE A 10 -9.18 2.66 16.30
CA PHE A 10 -8.43 3.91 16.40
C PHE A 10 -9.28 5.13 16.09
N MET A 11 -10.18 5.06 15.10
CA MET A 11 -11.13 6.14 14.81
C MET A 11 -11.99 6.46 16.03
N SER A 12 -12.56 5.44 16.68
CA SER A 12 -13.36 5.63 17.90
C SER A 12 -12.57 6.18 19.09
N GLN A 13 -11.26 5.90 19.15
CA GLN A 13 -10.41 6.52 20.19
C GLN A 13 -10.18 8.01 19.90
N LEU A 14 -9.96 8.40 18.65
CA LEU A 14 -9.75 9.79 18.25
C LEU A 14 -10.98 10.66 18.52
N GLU A 15 -12.19 10.14 18.39
CA GLU A 15 -13.43 10.84 18.74
C GLU A 15 -13.50 11.32 20.20
N LYS A 16 -12.72 10.73 21.10
CA LYS A 16 -12.63 11.13 22.51
C LYS A 16 -11.79 12.40 22.72
N TYR A 17 -11.11 12.88 21.72
CA TYR A 17 -10.25 14.06 21.77
C TYR A 17 -10.89 15.20 20.97
N PRO A 18 -11.63 16.13 21.62
CA PRO A 18 -12.39 17.18 20.91
C PRO A 18 -11.50 18.19 20.18
N ASN A 19 -10.20 18.19 20.47
CA ASN A 19 -9.20 19.03 19.81
C ASN A 19 -8.49 18.29 18.64
N ALA A 20 -8.85 17.03 18.36
CA ALA A 20 -8.36 16.30 17.20
C ALA A 20 -9.33 16.47 16.03
N GLU A 21 -8.86 17.06 14.94
CA GLU A 21 -9.64 17.23 13.72
C GLU A 21 -9.11 16.30 12.62
N LEU A 22 -9.96 15.49 12.04
CA LEU A 22 -9.63 14.57 10.94
C LEU A 22 -10.16 15.14 9.63
N LYS A 23 -9.26 15.37 8.67
CA LYS A 23 -9.58 15.86 7.34
C LYS A 23 -9.26 14.79 6.30
N PHE A 24 -10.28 14.21 5.71
CA PHE A 24 -10.16 13.20 4.68
C PHE A 24 -10.42 13.78 3.28
N CYS A 25 -9.87 13.12 2.26
CA CYS A 25 -10.03 13.54 0.87
C CYS A 25 -9.58 15.00 0.66
N GLU A 26 -8.53 15.41 1.34
CA GLU A 26 -7.91 16.72 1.24
C GLU A 26 -6.48 16.54 0.72
N HIS A 27 -6.18 17.20 -0.38
CA HIS A 27 -4.93 17.04 -1.11
C HIS A 27 -3.97 18.19 -0.78
N ILE A 28 -2.75 17.87 -0.33
CA ILE A 28 -1.72 18.87 -0.04
C ILE A 28 -1.13 19.37 -1.36
N VAL A 29 -1.20 20.67 -1.59
CA VAL A 29 -0.68 21.34 -2.77
C VAL A 29 0.74 21.87 -2.55
N SER A 30 0.99 22.49 -1.39
CA SER A 30 2.31 22.97 -1.02
C SER A 30 2.53 22.95 0.50
N ILE A 31 3.79 22.88 0.89
CA ILE A 31 4.25 23.07 2.26
C ILE A 31 5.40 24.06 2.22
N GLU A 32 5.21 25.22 2.83
CA GLU A 32 6.22 26.24 3.02
C GLU A 32 6.57 26.35 4.51
N HIS A 33 7.74 26.84 4.84
CA HIS A 33 8.11 27.07 6.22
C HIS A 33 9.09 28.22 6.37
N ASP A 34 9.04 28.87 7.51
CA ASP A 34 10.03 29.83 7.98
C ASP A 34 10.54 29.44 9.39
N ALA A 35 11.20 30.36 10.07
CA ALA A 35 11.71 30.11 11.42
C ALA A 35 10.59 30.00 12.49
N ALA A 36 9.37 30.42 12.19
CA ALA A 36 8.26 30.51 13.13
C ALA A 36 7.22 29.39 12.96
N ALA A 37 6.93 28.99 11.70
CA ALA A 37 5.83 28.08 11.43
C ALA A 37 5.98 27.36 10.08
N TYR A 38 5.16 26.33 9.91
CA TYR A 38 4.84 25.70 8.64
C TYR A 38 3.50 26.22 8.11
N TYR A 39 3.42 26.45 6.81
CA TYR A 39 2.24 26.89 6.08
C TYR A 39 1.88 25.81 5.07
N ILE A 40 0.73 25.22 5.23
CA ILE A 40 0.27 24.08 4.41
C ILE A 40 -0.92 24.54 3.61
N THR A 41 -0.79 24.51 2.27
CA THR A 41 -1.89 24.77 1.36
C THR A 41 -2.43 23.44 0.84
N THR A 42 -3.73 23.29 0.90
CA THR A 42 -4.46 22.13 0.36
C THR A 42 -5.46 22.59 -0.70
N ASP A 43 -6.09 21.64 -1.39
CA ASP A 43 -7.20 21.92 -2.32
C ASP A 43 -8.48 22.44 -1.62
N LYS A 44 -8.50 22.46 -0.27
CA LYS A 44 -9.68 22.88 0.51
C LYS A 44 -9.42 24.02 1.51
N GLY A 45 -8.17 24.40 1.71
CA GLY A 45 -7.84 25.49 2.65
C GLY A 45 -6.36 25.64 2.94
N GLU A 46 -6.07 26.58 3.80
CA GLU A 46 -4.72 26.92 4.25
C GLU A 46 -4.62 26.74 5.78
N TYR A 47 -3.50 26.21 6.22
CA TYR A 47 -3.23 25.90 7.63
C TYR A 47 -1.85 26.41 8.01
N SER A 48 -1.72 26.86 9.27
CA SER A 48 -0.41 27.16 9.85
C SER A 48 -0.22 26.41 11.16
N THR A 49 1.00 25.92 11.41
CA THR A 49 1.32 25.14 12.61
C THR A 49 2.79 25.24 12.95
N GLY A 50 3.13 25.15 14.24
CA GLY A 50 4.52 25.07 14.68
C GLY A 50 5.18 23.70 14.48
N TYR A 51 4.41 22.66 14.15
CA TYR A 51 4.94 21.31 14.00
C TYR A 51 4.16 20.49 12.96
N VAL A 52 4.87 19.75 12.13
CA VAL A 52 4.30 18.82 11.14
C VAL A 52 4.91 17.44 11.33
N LEU A 53 4.06 16.42 11.48
CA LEU A 53 4.46 15.02 11.46
C LEU A 53 4.17 14.40 10.10
N ASN A 54 5.22 14.08 9.35
CA ASN A 54 5.10 13.32 8.11
C ASN A 54 5.04 11.82 8.42
N ALA A 55 3.87 11.23 8.34
CA ALA A 55 3.61 9.81 8.57
C ALA A 55 3.03 9.14 7.31
N THR A 56 3.47 9.56 6.12
CA THR A 56 2.88 9.16 4.82
C THR A 56 3.47 7.87 4.24
N TYR A 57 4.28 7.13 4.99
CA TYR A 57 4.86 5.83 4.59
C TYR A 57 5.57 5.89 3.23
N ALA A 58 5.01 5.31 2.18
CA ALA A 58 5.62 5.30 0.84
C ALA A 58 5.75 6.70 0.21
N SER A 59 5.00 7.69 0.67
CA SER A 59 5.05 9.07 0.21
C SER A 59 5.90 10.00 1.07
N VAL A 60 6.70 9.47 2.00
CA VAL A 60 7.50 10.28 2.92
C VAL A 60 8.42 11.26 2.20
N ASN A 61 9.11 10.81 1.15
CA ASN A 61 10.02 11.64 0.37
C ASN A 61 9.29 12.64 -0.54
N GLN A 62 8.08 12.32 -0.99
CA GLN A 62 7.26 13.28 -1.75
C GLN A 62 6.89 14.48 -0.88
N VAL A 63 6.48 14.23 0.37
CA VAL A 63 6.18 15.30 1.35
C VAL A 63 7.46 16.06 1.73
N HIS A 64 8.59 15.37 1.94
CA HIS A 64 9.87 16.03 2.19
C HIS A 64 10.29 16.94 1.03
N SER A 65 10.21 16.44 -0.21
CA SER A 65 10.53 17.22 -1.40
C SER A 65 9.63 18.44 -1.55
N MET A 66 8.33 18.30 -1.23
CA MET A 66 7.37 19.40 -1.26
C MET A 66 7.70 20.49 -0.24
N ALA A 67 8.19 20.10 0.94
CA ALA A 67 8.61 21.02 2.00
C ALA A 67 10.06 21.52 1.86
N GLY A 68 10.77 21.17 0.78
CA GLY A 68 12.16 21.59 0.54
C GLY A 68 13.20 20.88 1.41
N PHE A 69 12.86 19.76 2.05
CA PHE A 69 13.79 18.96 2.84
C PHE A 69 14.52 17.89 2.01
N ASP A 70 15.66 17.45 2.51
CA ASP A 70 16.40 16.34 1.91
C ASP A 70 15.61 15.04 1.96
N CYS A 71 15.60 14.32 0.84
CA CYS A 71 14.98 13.02 0.73
C CYS A 71 15.93 11.91 1.21
N PHE A 72 15.36 10.86 1.79
CA PHE A 72 16.07 9.65 2.20
C PHE A 72 16.36 8.75 0.99
N ASN A 73 17.40 7.92 1.09
CA ASN A 73 17.59 6.81 0.17
C ASN A 73 16.65 5.66 0.59
N ILE A 74 15.68 5.36 -0.23
CA ILE A 74 14.65 4.34 0.04
C ILE A 74 14.55 3.40 -1.15
N LYS A 75 14.37 2.10 -0.87
CA LYS A 75 13.93 1.13 -1.87
C LYS A 75 12.41 1.19 -1.95
N TYR A 76 11.89 1.54 -3.10
CA TYR A 76 10.47 1.45 -3.43
C TYR A 76 10.18 0.19 -4.21
N GLU A 77 9.06 -0.45 -3.93
CA GLU A 77 8.57 -1.61 -4.66
C GLU A 77 7.11 -1.40 -5.03
N LEU A 78 6.80 -1.58 -6.31
CA LEU A 78 5.43 -1.68 -6.80
C LEU A 78 4.98 -3.12 -6.63
N CYS A 79 4.16 -3.38 -5.62
CA CYS A 79 3.76 -4.72 -5.22
C CYS A 79 2.32 -5.04 -5.61
N GLU A 80 2.08 -6.30 -5.95
CA GLU A 80 0.76 -6.89 -6.15
C GLU A 80 0.38 -7.77 -4.95
N ILE A 81 -0.85 -7.64 -4.49
CA ILE A 81 -1.49 -8.62 -3.60
C ILE A 81 -2.61 -9.29 -4.37
N ILE A 82 -2.49 -10.58 -4.58
CA ILE A 82 -3.54 -11.37 -5.22
C ILE A 82 -4.55 -11.80 -4.16
N LEU A 83 -5.83 -11.59 -4.44
CA LEU A 83 -6.92 -12.14 -3.65
C LEU A 83 -7.50 -13.36 -4.36
N CYS A 84 -7.71 -14.44 -3.60
CA CYS A 84 -8.22 -15.69 -4.11
C CYS A 84 -9.34 -16.25 -3.22
N GLU A 85 -10.25 -17.01 -3.83
CA GLU A 85 -11.31 -17.74 -3.17
C GLU A 85 -10.77 -19.11 -2.72
N PRO A 86 -10.69 -19.39 -1.41
CA PRO A 86 -10.18 -20.67 -0.90
C PRO A 86 -11.22 -21.77 -0.99
N SER A 87 -10.77 -23.04 -1.11
CA SER A 87 -11.61 -24.21 -0.84
C SER A 87 -12.05 -24.25 0.64
N GLU A 88 -13.05 -25.05 0.97
CA GLU A 88 -13.53 -25.17 2.35
C GLU A 88 -12.44 -25.64 3.31
N GLU A 89 -11.53 -26.52 2.86
CA GLU A 89 -10.40 -27.05 3.63
C GLU A 89 -9.37 -25.96 3.92
N LEU A 90 -9.20 -25.01 3.00
CA LEU A 90 -8.24 -23.90 3.13
C LEU A 90 -8.81 -22.70 3.91
N LYS A 91 -10.11 -22.55 4.01
CA LYS A 91 -10.82 -21.31 4.41
C LYS A 91 -10.37 -20.69 5.73
N ARG A 92 -9.85 -21.49 6.67
CA ARG A 92 -9.38 -21.02 7.99
C ARG A 92 -7.89 -21.25 8.22
N ILE A 93 -7.18 -21.65 7.18
CA ILE A 93 -5.78 -22.04 7.27
C ILE A 93 -4.94 -21.02 6.50
N GLY A 94 -3.85 -20.59 7.12
CA GLY A 94 -2.80 -19.85 6.43
C GLY A 94 -1.57 -20.74 6.26
N PHE A 95 -0.96 -20.66 5.08
CA PHE A 95 0.31 -21.32 4.77
C PHE A 95 1.38 -20.28 4.48
N THR A 96 2.56 -20.50 5.03
CA THR A 96 3.78 -19.80 4.64
C THR A 96 4.90 -20.81 4.48
N VAL A 97 5.51 -20.82 3.32
CA VAL A 97 6.72 -21.63 3.05
C VAL A 97 7.92 -20.71 3.18
N MET A 98 8.79 -20.99 4.16
CA MET A 98 9.87 -20.07 4.55
C MET A 98 11.23 -20.43 3.95
N ASP A 99 11.58 -21.69 3.83
CA ASP A 99 12.87 -22.09 3.28
C ASP A 99 12.71 -22.64 1.86
N GLY A 100 12.93 -21.76 0.87
CA GLY A 100 12.80 -22.11 -0.55
C GLY A 100 12.06 -21.05 -1.35
N PRO A 101 11.02 -21.40 -2.11
CA PRO A 101 10.36 -20.47 -3.04
C PRO A 101 9.48 -19.40 -2.38
N PHE A 102 9.45 -19.31 -1.08
CA PHE A 102 8.80 -18.25 -0.29
C PHE A 102 7.47 -17.77 -0.86
N PHE A 103 6.41 -18.48 -0.58
CA PHE A 103 5.06 -17.98 -0.82
C PHE A 103 4.25 -17.97 0.49
N SER A 104 3.25 -17.12 0.52
CA SER A 104 2.30 -17.07 1.62
C SER A 104 0.88 -17.01 1.05
N ILE A 105 -0.01 -17.86 1.57
CA ILE A 105 -1.45 -17.78 1.34
C ILE A 105 -2.14 -17.68 2.69
N MET A 106 -2.83 -16.56 2.93
CA MET A 106 -3.33 -16.20 4.26
C MET A 106 -4.76 -15.66 4.18
N PRO A 107 -5.63 -16.00 5.17
CA PRO A 107 -6.94 -15.34 5.27
C PRO A 107 -6.81 -13.82 5.23
N PHE A 108 -7.58 -13.17 4.37
CA PHE A 108 -7.56 -11.72 4.19
C PHE A 108 -8.69 -11.06 5.00
N GLY A 109 -8.38 -10.76 6.25
CA GLY A 109 -9.34 -10.22 7.20
C GLY A 109 -10.57 -11.11 7.36
N LYS A 110 -11.77 -10.51 7.36
CA LYS A 110 -13.06 -11.20 7.42
C LYS A 110 -13.77 -11.27 6.06
N THR A 111 -13.05 -11.07 4.97
CA THR A 111 -13.64 -11.04 3.62
C THR A 111 -14.06 -12.41 3.09
N GLY A 112 -13.59 -13.49 3.70
CA GLY A 112 -13.73 -14.84 3.16
C GLY A 112 -12.71 -15.18 2.07
N LEU A 113 -11.91 -14.22 1.64
CA LEU A 113 -10.82 -14.40 0.67
C LEU A 113 -9.50 -14.70 1.37
N HIS A 114 -8.54 -15.18 0.59
CA HIS A 114 -7.13 -15.27 0.99
C HIS A 114 -6.27 -14.36 0.14
N SER A 115 -5.21 -13.81 0.73
CA SER A 115 -4.15 -13.15 -0.02
C SER A 115 -3.09 -14.16 -0.41
N LEU A 116 -2.61 -14.10 -1.65
CA LEU A 116 -1.47 -14.87 -2.15
C LEU A 116 -0.34 -13.92 -2.51
N THR A 117 0.82 -14.16 -1.94
CA THR A 117 2.04 -13.38 -2.19
C THR A 117 3.25 -14.30 -2.36
N THR A 118 4.25 -13.84 -3.09
CA THR A 118 5.54 -14.53 -3.24
C THR A 118 6.67 -13.52 -3.22
N VAL A 119 7.81 -13.86 -2.66
CA VAL A 119 8.96 -12.95 -2.61
C VAL A 119 9.41 -12.51 -4.00
N THR A 120 9.34 -13.41 -4.99
CA THR A 120 9.90 -13.19 -6.33
C THR A 120 8.93 -12.53 -7.32
N ARG A 121 7.63 -12.49 -7.04
CA ARG A 121 6.62 -12.02 -7.99
C ARG A 121 5.60 -11.04 -7.42
N THR A 122 5.61 -10.86 -6.12
CA THR A 122 4.84 -9.77 -5.48
C THR A 122 5.35 -8.40 -5.93
N PRO A 123 6.67 -8.12 -5.96
CA PRO A 123 7.18 -6.92 -6.61
C PRO A 123 7.15 -7.06 -8.14
N HIS A 124 6.50 -6.12 -8.81
CA HIS A 124 6.50 -5.96 -10.27
C HIS A 124 7.61 -5.04 -10.75
N ASP A 125 7.91 -4.01 -9.97
CA ASP A 125 8.94 -3.03 -10.29
C ASP A 125 9.64 -2.56 -9.01
N THR A 126 10.90 -2.15 -9.11
CA THR A 126 11.71 -1.74 -7.98
C THR A 126 12.50 -0.49 -8.35
N CYS A 127 12.43 0.53 -7.49
CA CYS A 127 13.15 1.78 -7.64
C CYS A 127 14.02 2.05 -6.40
N TYR A 128 15.25 2.52 -6.62
CA TYR A 128 16.20 2.91 -5.57
C TYR A 128 16.46 4.42 -5.53
N ASP A 129 15.69 5.18 -6.28
CA ASP A 129 15.80 6.64 -6.30
C ASP A 129 15.20 7.27 -5.03
N ARG A 130 15.47 8.56 -4.85
CA ARG A 130 14.91 9.33 -3.74
C ARG A 130 13.39 9.51 -3.85
N LEU A 131 12.85 9.48 -5.06
CA LEU A 131 11.41 9.51 -5.33
C LEU A 131 11.01 8.27 -6.14
N PRO A 132 9.81 7.72 -5.98
CA PRO A 132 9.39 6.50 -6.65
C PRO A 132 9.22 6.73 -8.17
N VAL A 133 10.08 6.10 -8.95
CA VAL A 133 10.03 6.10 -10.42
C VAL A 133 9.79 4.68 -10.90
N PHE A 134 8.65 4.46 -11.53
CA PHE A 134 8.25 3.16 -12.06
C PHE A 134 7.89 3.27 -13.54
N SER A 135 8.18 2.22 -14.30
CA SER A 135 7.92 2.16 -15.74
C SER A 135 6.45 2.39 -16.13
N CYS A 136 5.53 2.04 -15.24
CA CYS A 136 4.09 2.23 -15.45
C CYS A 136 3.64 3.71 -15.36
N GLN A 137 4.48 4.63 -14.90
CA GLN A 137 4.12 6.04 -14.72
C GLN A 137 4.18 6.87 -16.02
N ASP A 138 4.83 6.37 -17.05
CA ASP A 138 5.02 7.08 -18.32
C ASP A 138 3.68 7.50 -18.95
N GLY A 139 3.51 8.83 -19.17
CA GLY A 139 2.33 9.42 -19.79
C GLY A 139 1.03 9.29 -18.99
N ARG A 140 1.12 9.06 -17.67
CA ARG A 140 -0.04 8.84 -16.80
C ARG A 140 -0.17 9.91 -15.72
N THR A 141 -1.31 9.94 -15.03
CA THR A 141 -1.55 10.84 -13.89
C THR A 141 -0.66 10.53 -12.69
N CYS A 142 -0.29 9.28 -12.49
CA CYS A 142 0.68 8.87 -11.48
C CYS A 142 2.09 9.33 -11.88
N SER A 143 2.80 9.95 -10.95
CA SER A 143 4.16 10.46 -11.16
C SER A 143 5.03 10.19 -9.92
N LYS A 144 6.33 10.50 -10.02
CA LYS A 144 7.24 10.42 -8.87
C LYS A 144 6.89 11.37 -7.73
N THR A 145 6.18 12.45 -8.02
CA THR A 145 5.76 13.44 -7.01
C THR A 145 4.33 13.21 -6.52
N GLU A 146 3.54 12.41 -7.24
CA GLU A 146 2.16 12.11 -6.88
C GLU A 146 1.81 10.69 -7.30
N LEU A 147 1.64 9.79 -6.31
CA LEU A 147 1.27 8.41 -6.57
C LEU A 147 -0.25 8.28 -6.74
N GLY A 148 -0.66 7.66 -7.83
CA GLY A 148 -2.06 7.35 -8.12
C GLY A 148 -2.52 6.03 -7.49
N ASN A 149 -3.82 5.76 -7.61
CA ASN A 149 -4.41 4.50 -7.18
C ASN A 149 -4.23 3.43 -8.28
N CYS A 150 -3.41 2.43 -8.02
CA CYS A 150 -3.14 1.33 -8.95
C CYS A 150 -4.36 0.45 -9.25
N ASP A 151 -5.34 0.37 -8.36
CA ASP A 151 -6.54 -0.46 -8.58
C ASP A 151 -7.36 -0.03 -9.79
N ILE A 152 -7.36 1.26 -10.11
CA ILE A 152 -8.08 1.86 -11.23
C ILE A 152 -7.16 2.34 -12.36
N CYS A 153 -5.86 2.12 -12.24
CA CYS A 153 -4.87 2.61 -13.20
C CYS A 153 -4.84 1.75 -14.46
N ALA A 154 -4.97 2.37 -15.62
CA ALA A 154 -4.82 1.69 -16.92
C ALA A 154 -3.39 1.16 -17.17
N GLY A 155 -2.40 1.63 -16.42
CA GLY A 155 -1.01 1.16 -16.46
C GLY A 155 -0.66 0.09 -15.43
N LYS A 156 -1.65 -0.42 -14.71
CA LYS A 156 -1.44 -1.51 -13.77
C LYS A 156 -0.75 -2.69 -14.48
N PRO A 157 0.35 -3.23 -13.94
CA PRO A 157 1.02 -4.40 -14.51
C PRO A 157 0.09 -5.60 -14.64
N GLU A 158 0.39 -6.48 -15.61
CA GLU A 158 -0.30 -7.77 -15.69
C GLU A 158 -0.07 -8.57 -14.40
N THR A 159 -1.14 -9.24 -13.94
CA THR A 159 -1.07 -10.03 -12.71
C THR A 159 -0.12 -11.23 -12.87
N SER A 160 0.66 -11.46 -11.85
CA SER A 160 1.53 -12.64 -11.70
C SER A 160 0.76 -13.91 -11.23
N TRP A 161 -0.57 -13.89 -11.27
CA TRP A 161 -1.44 -14.96 -10.75
C TRP A 161 -1.00 -16.36 -11.19
N LYS A 162 -0.86 -16.58 -12.51
CA LYS A 162 -0.54 -17.93 -13.06
C LYS A 162 0.75 -18.50 -12.48
N TYR A 163 1.75 -17.63 -12.31
CA TYR A 163 3.03 -18.03 -11.71
C TYR A 163 2.88 -18.34 -10.23
N MET A 164 2.26 -17.45 -9.47
CA MET A 164 2.10 -17.59 -8.03
C MET A 164 1.24 -18.80 -7.67
N GLN A 165 0.14 -19.01 -8.40
CA GLN A 165 -0.70 -20.20 -8.27
C GLN A 165 0.08 -21.49 -8.54
N SER A 166 0.78 -21.55 -9.67
CA SER A 166 1.58 -22.74 -10.03
C SER A 166 2.65 -23.05 -9.01
N MET A 167 3.27 -22.03 -8.43
CA MET A 167 4.26 -22.20 -7.38
C MET A 167 3.65 -22.72 -6.08
N ALA A 168 2.55 -22.14 -5.62
CA ALA A 168 1.87 -22.58 -4.41
C ALA A 168 1.40 -24.04 -4.53
N HIS A 169 0.82 -24.45 -5.65
CA HIS A 169 0.36 -25.83 -5.87
C HIS A 169 1.48 -26.88 -5.84
N LYS A 170 2.74 -26.51 -6.05
CA LYS A 170 3.86 -27.45 -5.88
C LYS A 170 4.09 -27.90 -4.45
N TYR A 171 3.66 -27.10 -3.48
CA TYR A 171 3.92 -27.32 -2.05
C TYR A 171 2.66 -27.54 -1.24
N MET A 172 1.49 -27.34 -1.84
CA MET A 172 0.20 -27.58 -1.20
C MET A 172 -0.38 -28.91 -1.65
N LYS A 173 -1.11 -29.58 -0.77
CA LYS A 173 -1.88 -30.76 -1.11
C LYS A 173 -3.06 -30.37 -1.99
N SER A 174 -3.51 -31.31 -2.82
CA SER A 174 -4.60 -31.11 -3.80
C SER A 174 -5.94 -30.72 -3.20
N GLU A 175 -6.17 -31.02 -1.92
CA GLU A 175 -7.38 -30.60 -1.20
C GLU A 175 -7.41 -29.10 -0.88
N TYR A 176 -6.27 -28.41 -0.86
CA TYR A 176 -6.15 -26.98 -0.56
C TYR A 176 -6.16 -26.17 -1.84
N GLU A 177 -7.31 -26.14 -2.50
CA GLU A 177 -7.47 -25.39 -3.73
C GLU A 177 -7.90 -23.94 -3.48
N PHE A 178 -7.59 -23.09 -4.47
CA PHE A 178 -8.01 -21.70 -4.48
C PHE A 178 -8.12 -21.18 -5.91
N LYS A 179 -9.01 -20.21 -6.11
CA LYS A 179 -9.28 -19.61 -7.43
C LYS A 179 -8.99 -18.12 -7.40
N TYR A 180 -8.56 -17.58 -8.53
CA TYR A 180 -8.35 -16.14 -8.69
C TYR A 180 -9.66 -15.37 -8.45
N HIS A 181 -9.58 -14.35 -7.64
CA HIS A 181 -10.66 -13.39 -7.45
C HIS A 181 -10.28 -12.02 -8.03
N SER A 182 -9.20 -11.42 -7.56
CA SER A 182 -8.74 -10.12 -8.01
C SER A 182 -7.27 -9.88 -7.61
N SER A 183 -6.68 -8.81 -8.14
CA SER A 183 -5.38 -8.30 -7.68
C SER A 183 -5.49 -6.83 -7.27
N ARG A 184 -4.69 -6.46 -6.27
CA ARG A 184 -4.62 -5.13 -5.69
C ARG A 184 -3.19 -4.59 -5.80
#